data_93cc5610eeb75ce483a7f2d488f03332
#
_entry.id   93cc5610eeb75ce483a7f2d488f03332
#
_cell.length_a   1.000
_cell.length_b   1.000
_cell.length_c   1.000
_cell.angle_alpha   90.00
_cell.angle_beta   90.00
_cell.angle_gamma   90.00
#
_symmetry.space_group_name_H-M   'P 1'
#
loop_
_entity.id
_entity.type
_entity.pdbx_description
1 polymer ?
#
loop_
_entity_poly.entity_id
_entity_poly.type
_entity_poly.pdbx_seq_one_letter_code
_entity_poly.pdbx_strand_id
1 'polypeptide(L)'
;MIKQAIIPLAGQGTRLLPLTSVFAKELLPINGRPGVEYILDECIEAGIKEIIFIISQKKLMIKKYFYSDTFYKNIIKKKKDPKVIEEYKKILKYKKMRKFVYQNKPKGTGDAVLKTKKYIKDKYFLMLLPDDLIMKYNCSKSMISTHKKYKSSVMASMNVDKKTVSRWGIYNLSKKVSKNNFLIKEVVEKPSIKNAPSNKAVIGRYILPKTIFKKLLHQKPGKGGEIHITDAIQSLINENEKFIAHNFAGKYLDCGTMSGFIKSNIEIGKL
;
A
#
# COMPACT_ATOMS: atom_id res chain seq x y z
N MET A 1 -8.27 -16.85 -6.81
CA MET A 1 -8.33 -16.25 -5.44
C MET A 1 -7.08 -15.39 -5.28
N ILE A 2 -7.18 -14.17 -4.75
CA ILE A 2 -6.02 -13.28 -4.55
C ILE A 2 -5.27 -13.75 -3.31
N LYS A 3 -4.05 -14.25 -3.47
CA LYS A 3 -3.20 -14.77 -2.39
C LYS A 3 -1.89 -14.01 -2.23
N GLN A 4 -1.56 -13.16 -3.20
CA GLN A 4 -0.30 -12.43 -3.23
C GLN A 4 -0.54 -10.92 -3.07
N ALA A 5 0.34 -10.28 -2.28
CA ALA A 5 0.36 -8.82 -2.13
C ALA A 5 1.76 -8.26 -2.43
N ILE A 6 1.80 -7.03 -2.92
CA ILE A 6 3.01 -6.23 -3.13
C ILE A 6 2.95 -5.03 -2.18
N ILE A 7 4.05 -4.79 -1.46
CA ILE A 7 4.20 -3.61 -0.61
C ILE A 7 5.47 -2.86 -1.01
N PRO A 8 5.34 -1.71 -1.71
CA PRO A 8 6.49 -0.87 -2.08
C PRO A 8 7.05 -0.13 -0.86
N LEU A 9 8.27 -0.45 -0.45
CA LEU A 9 8.96 0.13 0.70
C LEU A 9 10.26 0.86 0.30
N ALA A 10 10.58 0.94 -1.02
CA ALA A 10 11.86 1.49 -1.49
C ALA A 10 11.91 3.04 -1.50
N GLY A 11 10.78 3.72 -1.31
CA GLY A 11 10.69 5.18 -1.33
C GLY A 11 11.56 5.85 -0.27
N GLN A 12 12.12 7.01 -0.58
CA GLN A 12 13.11 7.70 0.28
C GLN A 12 12.51 8.31 1.55
N GLY A 13 11.20 8.62 1.57
CA GLY A 13 10.53 9.20 2.74
C GLY A 13 10.90 10.65 3.02
N THR A 14 11.28 11.43 2.02
CA THR A 14 11.76 12.83 2.16
C THR A 14 10.82 13.76 2.93
N ARG A 15 9.51 13.47 2.92
CA ARG A 15 8.50 14.24 3.67
C ARG A 15 8.54 13.99 5.20
N LEU A 16 9.35 13.03 5.66
CA LEU A 16 9.54 12.67 7.06
C LEU A 16 10.98 12.98 7.55
N LEU A 17 11.74 13.81 6.82
CA LEU A 17 13.01 14.31 7.31
C LEU A 17 12.80 15.16 8.57
N PRO A 18 13.75 15.11 9.55
CA PRO A 18 15.04 14.42 9.50
C PRO A 18 15.00 12.92 9.87
N LEU A 19 13.87 12.36 10.35
CA LEU A 19 13.79 10.98 10.83
C LEU A 19 14.25 9.95 9.77
N THR A 20 13.89 10.17 8.53
CA THR A 20 14.18 9.24 7.42
C THR A 20 15.60 9.37 6.86
N SER A 21 16.42 10.24 7.41
CA SER A 21 17.87 10.23 7.16
C SER A 21 18.54 8.98 7.78
N VAL A 22 17.95 8.43 8.84
CA VAL A 22 18.48 7.27 9.59
C VAL A 22 17.53 6.08 9.53
N PHE A 23 16.22 6.32 9.70
CA PHE A 23 15.24 5.25 9.82
C PHE A 23 14.44 5.04 8.54
N ALA A 24 14.10 3.79 8.24
CA ALA A 24 13.06 3.50 7.24
C ALA A 24 11.71 3.98 7.78
N LYS A 25 10.98 4.80 7.01
CA LYS A 25 9.68 5.34 7.45
C LYS A 25 8.67 4.25 7.85
N GLU A 26 8.78 3.10 7.24
CA GLU A 26 7.92 1.94 7.45
C GLU A 26 8.14 1.27 8.81
N LEU A 27 9.30 1.53 9.45
CA LEU A 27 9.63 1.05 10.79
C LEU A 27 9.47 2.12 11.87
N LEU A 28 9.12 3.35 11.51
CA LEU A 28 8.79 4.38 12.49
C LEU A 28 7.63 3.90 13.37
N PRO A 29 7.73 4.07 14.70
CA PRO A 29 6.73 3.58 15.63
C PRO A 29 5.44 4.40 15.53
N ILE A 30 4.33 3.72 15.31
CA ILE A 30 2.99 4.28 15.39
C ILE A 30 2.30 3.62 16.57
N ASN A 31 2.05 4.37 17.63
CA ASN A 31 1.55 3.87 18.92
C ASN A 31 2.32 2.62 19.41
N GLY A 32 3.67 2.71 19.46
CA GLY A 32 4.53 1.64 19.96
C GLY A 32 4.76 0.45 19.00
N ARG A 33 4.20 0.46 17.79
CA ARG A 33 4.34 -0.60 16.76
C ARG A 33 4.99 -0.06 15.50
N PRO A 34 5.88 -0.83 14.82
CA PRO A 34 6.32 -0.48 13.47
C PRO A 34 5.14 -0.28 12.52
N GLY A 35 5.11 0.84 11.80
CA GLY A 35 3.99 1.18 10.91
C GLY A 35 3.66 0.09 9.89
N VAL A 36 4.66 -0.63 9.38
CA VAL A 36 4.46 -1.72 8.43
C VAL A 36 3.60 -2.87 8.99
N GLU A 37 3.59 -3.10 10.29
CA GLU A 37 2.81 -4.19 10.90
C GLU A 37 1.30 -4.02 10.72
N TYR A 38 0.78 -2.78 10.73
CA TYR A 38 -0.64 -2.53 10.47
C TYR A 38 -1.05 -3.01 9.07
N ILE A 39 -0.16 -2.83 8.09
CA ILE A 39 -0.38 -3.28 6.71
C ILE A 39 -0.27 -4.80 6.61
N LEU A 40 0.64 -5.42 7.39
CA LEU A 40 0.79 -6.87 7.43
C LEU A 40 -0.44 -7.55 8.04
N ASP A 41 -0.96 -7.02 9.13
CA ASP A 41 -2.18 -7.54 9.75
C ASP A 41 -3.37 -7.43 8.80
N GLU A 42 -3.53 -6.28 8.10
CA GLU A 42 -4.55 -6.12 7.07
C GLU A 42 -4.44 -7.20 5.98
N CYS A 43 -3.24 -7.47 5.49
CA CYS A 43 -3.00 -8.53 4.51
C CYS A 43 -3.37 -9.92 5.03
N ILE A 44 -2.96 -10.25 6.27
CA ILE A 44 -3.23 -11.56 6.88
C ILE A 44 -4.73 -11.79 7.04
N GLU A 45 -5.44 -10.80 7.57
CA GLU A 45 -6.90 -10.86 7.77
C GLU A 45 -7.66 -10.90 6.45
N ALA A 46 -7.12 -10.30 5.38
CA ALA A 46 -7.65 -10.39 4.03
C ALA A 46 -7.39 -11.74 3.35
N GLY A 47 -6.63 -12.65 3.98
CA GLY A 47 -6.35 -14.00 3.49
C GLY A 47 -5.15 -14.08 2.53
N ILE A 48 -4.29 -13.08 2.50
CA ILE A 48 -3.04 -13.08 1.72
C ILE A 48 -2.08 -14.13 2.32
N LYS A 49 -1.35 -14.84 1.45
CA LYS A 49 -0.42 -15.92 1.82
C LYS A 49 1.04 -15.58 1.52
N GLU A 50 1.29 -14.73 0.54
CA GLU A 50 2.63 -14.29 0.16
C GLU A 50 2.67 -12.77 0.01
N ILE A 51 3.66 -12.12 0.62
CA ILE A 51 3.87 -10.67 0.55
C ILE A 51 5.24 -10.41 -0.08
N ILE A 52 5.26 -9.64 -1.17
CA ILE A 52 6.47 -9.23 -1.87
C ILE A 52 6.80 -7.80 -1.45
N PHE A 53 7.82 -7.65 -0.64
CA PHE A 53 8.36 -6.37 -0.24
C PHE A 53 9.35 -5.85 -1.28
N ILE A 54 9.16 -4.63 -1.73
CA ILE A 54 10.11 -3.95 -2.61
C ILE A 54 10.89 -2.95 -1.76
N ILE A 55 12.17 -3.25 -1.51
CA ILE A 55 13.07 -2.43 -0.68
C ILE A 55 14.23 -1.91 -1.51
N SER A 56 14.94 -0.90 -0.98
CA SER A 56 16.27 -0.50 -1.49
C SER A 56 17.37 -1.06 -0.62
N GLN A 57 18.60 -1.12 -1.13
CA GLN A 57 19.78 -1.50 -0.33
C GLN A 57 19.98 -0.57 0.89
N LYS A 58 19.55 0.69 0.80
CA LYS A 58 19.62 1.65 1.92
C LYS A 58 18.64 1.29 3.05
N LYS A 59 17.65 0.42 2.81
CA LYS A 59 16.61 0.03 3.77
C LYS A 59 16.73 -1.43 4.24
N LEU A 60 17.94 -1.97 4.32
CA LEU A 60 18.18 -3.32 4.82
C LEU A 60 17.71 -3.52 6.27
N MET A 61 17.51 -2.45 7.04
CA MET A 61 16.91 -2.53 8.37
C MET A 61 15.50 -3.14 8.36
N ILE A 62 14.72 -2.93 7.30
CA ILE A 62 13.42 -3.59 7.12
C ILE A 62 13.62 -5.11 7.03
N LYS A 63 14.62 -5.57 6.27
CA LYS A 63 14.94 -6.99 6.17
C LYS A 63 15.42 -7.53 7.52
N LYS A 64 16.31 -6.80 8.23
CA LYS A 64 16.78 -7.16 9.56
C LYS A 64 15.65 -7.34 10.56
N TYR A 65 14.62 -6.48 10.49
CA TYR A 65 13.43 -6.59 11.34
C TYR A 65 12.77 -7.98 11.26
N PHE A 66 12.59 -8.50 10.05
CA PHE A 66 12.02 -9.85 9.84
C PHE A 66 13.00 -11.01 10.14
N TYR A 67 14.28 -10.73 10.35
CA TYR A 67 15.32 -11.73 10.65
C TYR A 67 15.89 -11.61 12.07
N SER A 68 15.16 -10.98 12.98
CA SER A 68 15.59 -10.75 14.37
C SER A 68 15.46 -11.97 15.29
N ASP A 69 15.40 -13.18 14.74
CA ASP A 69 15.21 -14.43 15.50
C ASP A 69 16.19 -14.61 16.66
N THR A 70 17.47 -14.36 16.41
CA THR A 70 18.51 -14.55 17.44
C THR A 70 18.32 -13.61 18.62
N PHE A 71 17.95 -12.34 18.37
CA PHE A 71 17.65 -11.36 19.40
C PHE A 71 16.50 -11.83 20.31
N TYR A 72 15.37 -12.20 19.72
CA TYR A 72 14.21 -12.67 20.48
C TYR A 72 14.49 -13.96 21.26
N LYS A 73 15.13 -14.95 20.62
CA LYS A 73 15.47 -16.23 21.26
C LYS A 73 16.37 -16.04 22.46
N ASN A 74 17.36 -15.15 22.37
CA ASN A 74 18.27 -14.86 23.48
C ASN A 74 17.54 -14.23 24.68
N ILE A 75 16.60 -13.32 24.43
CA ILE A 75 15.80 -12.71 25.51
C ILE A 75 14.85 -13.72 26.13
N ILE A 76 14.12 -14.48 25.31
CA ILE A 76 13.17 -15.50 25.77
C ILE A 76 13.87 -16.56 26.62
N LYS A 77 15.07 -17.00 26.21
CA LYS A 77 15.89 -17.95 26.96
C LYS A 77 16.25 -17.44 28.35
N LYS A 78 16.52 -16.12 28.47
CA LYS A 78 16.92 -15.48 29.74
C LYS A 78 15.73 -15.16 30.66
N LYS A 79 14.67 -14.58 30.12
CA LYS A 79 13.60 -13.94 30.90
C LYS A 79 12.24 -14.64 30.83
N LYS A 80 11.97 -15.46 29.81
CA LYS A 80 10.66 -16.12 29.55
C LYS A 80 9.45 -15.16 29.62
N ASP A 81 9.65 -13.88 29.23
CA ASP A 81 8.61 -12.86 29.25
C ASP A 81 7.49 -13.18 28.24
N PRO A 82 6.22 -13.31 28.68
CA PRO A 82 5.09 -13.65 27.79
C PRO A 82 4.90 -12.64 26.67
N LYS A 83 5.11 -11.35 26.92
CA LYS A 83 4.99 -10.29 25.89
C LYS A 83 6.03 -10.45 24.80
N VAL A 84 7.28 -10.74 25.17
CA VAL A 84 8.37 -10.98 24.20
C VAL A 84 8.09 -12.24 23.39
N ILE A 85 7.52 -13.28 24.01
CA ILE A 85 7.14 -14.52 23.32
C ILE A 85 6.03 -14.24 22.30
N GLU A 86 5.03 -13.44 22.66
CA GLU A 86 3.93 -13.07 21.76
C GLU A 86 4.42 -12.26 20.56
N GLU A 87 5.22 -11.22 20.79
CA GLU A 87 5.84 -10.43 19.72
C GLU A 87 6.70 -11.30 18.79
N TYR A 88 7.46 -12.24 19.35
CA TYR A 88 8.23 -13.17 18.53
C TYR A 88 7.35 -14.07 17.65
N LYS A 89 6.24 -14.60 18.20
CA LYS A 89 5.28 -15.39 17.41
C LYS A 89 4.70 -14.59 16.24
N LYS A 90 4.42 -13.29 16.45
CA LYS A 90 3.95 -12.38 15.42
C LYS A 90 4.99 -12.20 14.30
N ILE A 91 6.25 -11.92 14.68
CA ILE A 91 7.36 -11.80 13.71
C ILE A 91 7.54 -13.10 12.90
N LEU A 92 7.44 -14.26 13.53
CA LEU A 92 7.52 -15.55 12.83
C LEU A 92 6.39 -15.73 11.81
N LYS A 93 5.18 -15.24 12.11
CA LYS A 93 4.04 -15.27 11.18
C LYS A 93 4.33 -14.42 9.95
N TYR A 94 4.79 -13.18 10.14
CA TYR A 94 5.18 -12.30 9.03
C TYR A 94 6.33 -12.89 8.22
N LYS A 95 7.32 -13.49 8.90
CA LYS A 95 8.47 -14.12 8.31
C LYS A 95 8.11 -15.22 7.31
N LYS A 96 7.09 -16.02 7.57
CA LYS A 96 6.66 -17.12 6.68
C LYS A 96 6.08 -16.63 5.35
N MET A 97 5.55 -15.41 5.30
CA MET A 97 4.83 -14.86 4.15
C MET A 97 5.70 -14.01 3.22
N ARG A 98 6.92 -13.63 3.63
CA ARG A 98 7.71 -12.60 2.97
C ARG A 98 8.58 -13.07 1.81
N LYS A 99 8.68 -12.21 0.82
CA LYS A 99 9.70 -12.22 -0.24
C LYS A 99 10.26 -10.81 -0.43
N PHE A 100 11.55 -10.65 -0.66
CA PHE A 100 12.18 -9.36 -0.90
C PHE A 100 12.62 -9.21 -2.35
N VAL A 101 12.33 -8.03 -2.92
CA VAL A 101 12.76 -7.61 -4.25
C VAL A 101 13.41 -6.23 -4.10
N TYR A 102 14.42 -5.93 -4.91
CA TYR A 102 15.17 -4.68 -4.78
C TYR A 102 14.85 -3.69 -5.88
N GLN A 103 14.58 -2.44 -5.47
CA GLN A 103 14.55 -1.24 -6.30
C GLN A 103 15.56 -0.25 -5.73
N ASN A 104 16.77 -0.19 -6.32
CA ASN A 104 17.84 0.65 -5.79
C ASN A 104 17.79 2.10 -6.31
N LYS A 105 17.17 2.34 -7.45
CA LYS A 105 16.92 3.68 -8.01
C LYS A 105 15.44 4.01 -7.87
N PRO A 106 15.07 5.15 -7.26
CA PRO A 106 13.67 5.54 -7.04
C PRO A 106 13.01 6.04 -8.32
N LYS A 107 12.64 5.12 -9.20
CA LYS A 107 12.02 5.41 -10.50
C LYS A 107 10.49 5.41 -10.47
N GLY A 108 9.88 5.54 -9.30
CA GLY A 108 8.43 5.59 -9.12
C GLY A 108 7.80 4.24 -8.74
N THR A 109 6.49 4.29 -8.41
CA THR A 109 5.72 3.13 -7.94
C THR A 109 5.49 2.08 -9.01
N GLY A 110 5.35 2.49 -10.26
CA GLY A 110 5.19 1.57 -11.40
C GLY A 110 6.46 0.74 -11.65
N ASP A 111 7.66 1.35 -11.60
CA ASP A 111 8.92 0.60 -11.70
C ASP A 111 9.08 -0.36 -10.52
N ALA A 112 8.71 0.06 -9.30
CA ALA A 112 8.71 -0.82 -8.14
C ALA A 112 7.88 -2.08 -8.39
N VAL A 113 6.63 -1.91 -8.83
CA VAL A 113 5.73 -3.01 -9.15
C VAL A 113 6.31 -3.89 -10.27
N LEU A 114 6.87 -3.30 -11.33
CA LEU A 114 7.46 -4.04 -12.45
C LEU A 114 8.56 -5.02 -12.01
N LYS A 115 9.37 -4.67 -10.99
CA LYS A 115 10.41 -5.56 -10.42
C LYS A 115 9.84 -6.88 -9.88
N THR A 116 8.54 -6.92 -9.57
CA THR A 116 7.90 -8.12 -9.01
C THR A 116 7.32 -9.05 -10.08
N LYS A 117 7.32 -8.70 -11.37
CA LYS A 117 6.67 -9.41 -12.47
C LYS A 117 6.88 -10.94 -12.44
N LYS A 118 8.12 -11.39 -12.22
CA LYS A 118 8.46 -12.82 -12.20
C LYS A 118 7.95 -13.59 -10.98
N TYR A 119 7.53 -12.88 -9.93
CA TYR A 119 7.08 -13.48 -8.67
C TYR A 119 5.57 -13.54 -8.55
N ILE A 120 4.83 -12.73 -9.30
CA ILE A 120 3.37 -12.75 -9.30
C ILE A 120 2.87 -13.93 -10.14
N LYS A 121 2.19 -14.86 -9.46
CA LYS A 121 1.60 -16.07 -10.04
C LYS A 121 0.11 -15.90 -10.32
N ASP A 122 -0.59 -15.24 -9.41
CA ASP A 122 -2.04 -15.03 -9.48
C ASP A 122 -2.43 -14.09 -10.65
N LYS A 123 -3.64 -14.30 -11.20
CA LYS A 123 -4.22 -13.42 -12.24
C LYS A 123 -4.42 -11.99 -11.74
N TYR A 124 -4.74 -11.84 -10.46
CA TYR A 124 -4.87 -10.56 -9.77
C TYR A 124 -4.06 -10.60 -8.47
N PHE A 125 -3.51 -9.47 -8.07
CA PHE A 125 -2.76 -9.30 -6.84
C PHE A 125 -3.16 -8.02 -6.12
N LEU A 126 -2.93 -7.98 -4.81
CA LEU A 126 -3.14 -6.81 -3.99
C LEU A 126 -1.86 -5.95 -3.96
N MET A 127 -1.99 -4.64 -4.02
CA MET A 127 -0.90 -3.70 -3.75
C MET A 127 -1.33 -2.74 -2.65
N LEU A 128 -0.46 -2.54 -1.64
CA LEU A 128 -0.72 -1.65 -0.52
C LEU A 128 0.43 -0.65 -0.36
N LEU A 129 0.11 0.62 -0.24
CA LEU A 129 1.07 1.64 0.16
C LEU A 129 1.21 1.64 1.70
N PRO A 130 2.44 1.64 2.23
CA PRO A 130 2.68 1.42 3.66
C PRO A 130 2.38 2.62 4.55
N ASP A 131 2.26 3.80 3.98
CA ASP A 131 1.99 5.06 4.68
C ASP A 131 0.49 5.43 4.74
N ASP A 132 -0.36 4.69 4.05
CA ASP A 132 -1.81 4.82 4.09
C ASP A 132 -2.41 3.81 5.07
N LEU A 133 -2.73 4.20 6.31
CA LEU A 133 -3.39 3.32 7.27
C LEU A 133 -4.90 3.50 7.25
N ILE A 134 -5.63 2.39 7.32
CA ILE A 134 -7.09 2.37 7.41
C ILE A 134 -7.48 1.59 8.67
N MET A 135 -7.93 2.32 9.69
CA MET A 135 -8.23 1.77 11.01
C MET A 135 -9.71 1.39 11.16
N LYS A 136 -9.99 0.45 12.06
CA LYS A 136 -11.35 -0.07 12.36
C LYS A 136 -12.07 -0.68 11.16
N TYR A 137 -11.35 -1.03 10.10
CA TYR A 137 -11.90 -1.64 8.89
C TYR A 137 -10.81 -2.31 8.06
N ASN A 138 -11.05 -3.54 7.62
CA ASN A 138 -10.14 -4.19 6.69
C ASN A 138 -10.54 -3.88 5.25
N CYS A 139 -9.93 -2.84 4.70
CA CYS A 139 -10.20 -2.37 3.34
C CYS A 139 -9.86 -3.44 2.29
N SER A 140 -8.73 -4.11 2.43
CA SER A 140 -8.28 -5.15 1.50
C SER A 140 -9.25 -6.32 1.44
N LYS A 141 -9.78 -6.78 2.58
CA LYS A 141 -10.79 -7.86 2.64
C LYS A 141 -12.07 -7.45 1.91
N SER A 142 -12.55 -6.23 2.12
CA SER A 142 -13.74 -5.71 1.44
C SER A 142 -13.54 -5.55 -0.06
N MET A 143 -12.38 -5.05 -0.49
CA MET A 143 -12.03 -4.95 -1.90
C MET A 143 -11.95 -6.33 -2.57
N ILE A 144 -11.42 -7.35 -1.89
CA ILE A 144 -11.40 -8.73 -2.40
C ILE A 144 -12.84 -9.26 -2.59
N SER A 145 -13.76 -8.93 -1.68
CA SER A 145 -15.17 -9.27 -1.83
C SER A 145 -15.81 -8.55 -3.03
N THR A 146 -15.51 -7.28 -3.22
CA THR A 146 -15.94 -6.49 -4.39
C THR A 146 -15.39 -7.09 -5.69
N HIS A 147 -14.08 -7.43 -5.72
CA HIS A 147 -13.47 -8.11 -6.85
C HIS A 147 -14.15 -9.43 -7.20
N LYS A 148 -14.44 -10.26 -6.19
CA LYS A 148 -15.14 -11.55 -6.40
C LYS A 148 -16.52 -11.35 -7.01
N LYS A 149 -17.26 -10.35 -6.55
CA LYS A 149 -18.62 -10.04 -7.01
C LYS A 149 -18.64 -9.54 -8.45
N TYR A 150 -17.77 -8.58 -8.78
CA TYR A 150 -17.81 -7.87 -10.08
C TYR A 150 -16.79 -8.35 -11.10
N LYS A 151 -15.87 -9.26 -10.73
CA LYS A 151 -14.79 -9.81 -11.58
C LYS A 151 -13.93 -8.72 -12.24
N SER A 152 -13.68 -7.63 -11.53
CA SER A 152 -12.98 -6.43 -12.00
C SER A 152 -11.82 -6.06 -11.08
N SER A 153 -10.90 -5.24 -11.56
CA SER A 153 -9.91 -4.57 -10.75
C SER A 153 -10.61 -3.62 -9.76
N VAL A 154 -10.01 -3.39 -8.59
CA VAL A 154 -10.62 -2.55 -7.54
C VAL A 154 -9.55 -1.64 -6.95
N MET A 155 -9.89 -0.38 -6.75
CA MET A 155 -9.03 0.60 -6.09
C MET A 155 -9.78 1.26 -4.94
N ALA A 156 -9.12 1.47 -3.81
CA ALA A 156 -9.73 2.15 -2.67
C ALA A 156 -9.97 3.63 -2.97
N SER A 157 -11.06 4.16 -2.43
CA SER A 157 -11.50 5.53 -2.62
C SER A 157 -11.99 6.13 -1.31
N MET A 158 -11.75 7.43 -1.11
CA MET A 158 -12.39 8.24 -0.07
C MET A 158 -12.74 9.62 -0.61
N ASN A 159 -13.67 10.30 0.06
CA ASN A 159 -13.93 11.71 -0.21
C ASN A 159 -12.87 12.56 0.49
N VAL A 160 -12.32 13.53 -0.23
CA VAL A 160 -11.38 14.53 0.31
C VAL A 160 -11.95 15.93 0.19
N ASP A 161 -11.41 16.88 0.95
CA ASP A 161 -11.74 18.30 0.77
C ASP A 161 -11.29 18.75 -0.62
N LYS A 162 -12.16 19.46 -1.34
CA LYS A 162 -11.88 20.01 -2.67
C LYS A 162 -10.60 20.83 -2.70
N LYS A 163 -10.26 21.53 -1.62
CA LYS A 163 -9.03 22.33 -1.50
C LYS A 163 -7.75 21.47 -1.47
N THR A 164 -7.86 20.17 -1.22
CA THR A 164 -6.73 19.24 -1.08
C THR A 164 -6.58 18.26 -2.24
N VAL A 165 -7.44 18.32 -3.26
CA VAL A 165 -7.43 17.36 -4.39
C VAL A 165 -6.09 17.28 -5.12
N SER A 166 -5.34 18.39 -5.19
CA SER A 166 -4.02 18.45 -5.82
C SER A 166 -2.93 17.61 -5.13
N ARG A 167 -3.23 17.03 -3.96
CA ARG A 167 -2.34 16.11 -3.24
C ARG A 167 -2.50 14.66 -3.65
N TRP A 168 -3.57 14.31 -4.38
CA TRP A 168 -4.06 12.96 -4.62
C TRP A 168 -4.22 12.64 -6.11
N GLY A 169 -4.18 11.38 -6.45
CA GLY A 169 -4.85 10.92 -7.66
C GLY A 169 -6.37 11.05 -7.46
N ILE A 170 -7.09 11.58 -8.44
CA ILE A 170 -8.53 11.83 -8.35
C ILE A 170 -9.26 11.02 -9.41
N TYR A 171 -10.34 10.35 -9.01
CA TYR A 171 -11.19 9.59 -9.91
C TYR A 171 -12.16 10.47 -10.68
N ASN A 172 -12.25 10.24 -11.99
CA ASN A 172 -13.44 10.51 -12.79
C ASN A 172 -14.29 9.24 -12.83
N LEU A 173 -15.50 9.31 -12.30
CA LEU A 173 -16.41 8.16 -12.13
C LEU A 173 -17.55 8.22 -13.15
N SER A 174 -17.89 7.10 -13.77
CA SER A 174 -18.95 7.04 -14.78
C SER A 174 -20.29 6.54 -14.20
N LYS A 175 -20.30 5.42 -13.48
CA LYS A 175 -21.52 4.76 -13.02
C LYS A 175 -21.40 4.27 -11.58
N LYS A 176 -22.43 4.52 -10.78
CA LYS A 176 -22.58 3.87 -9.46
C LYS A 176 -23.00 2.41 -9.66
N VAL A 177 -22.20 1.49 -9.14
CA VAL A 177 -22.41 0.03 -9.25
C VAL A 177 -23.14 -0.51 -8.02
N SER A 178 -22.86 0.08 -6.84
CA SER A 178 -23.55 -0.17 -5.58
C SER A 178 -23.37 0.99 -4.62
N LYS A 179 -23.86 0.90 -3.37
CA LYS A 179 -23.76 1.97 -2.36
C LYS A 179 -22.33 2.54 -2.26
N ASN A 180 -21.32 1.67 -2.28
CA ASN A 180 -19.91 2.05 -2.04
C ASN A 180 -19.00 1.80 -3.25
N ASN A 181 -19.53 1.42 -4.41
CA ASN A 181 -18.74 1.04 -5.57
C ASN A 181 -19.14 1.84 -6.81
N PHE A 182 -18.15 2.34 -7.53
CA PHE A 182 -18.32 3.18 -8.71
C PHE A 182 -17.38 2.71 -9.83
N LEU A 183 -17.84 2.70 -11.05
CA LEU A 183 -17.01 2.39 -12.20
C LEU A 183 -16.09 3.58 -12.50
N ILE A 184 -14.79 3.32 -12.61
CA ILE A 184 -13.79 4.33 -12.92
C ILE A 184 -13.76 4.54 -14.44
N LYS A 185 -13.87 5.80 -14.87
CA LYS A 185 -13.67 6.23 -16.26
C LYS A 185 -12.22 6.68 -16.47
N GLU A 186 -11.64 7.35 -15.47
CA GLU A 186 -10.33 7.95 -15.57
C GLU A 186 -9.72 8.18 -14.18
N VAL A 187 -8.39 8.18 -14.11
CA VAL A 187 -7.62 8.58 -12.92
C VAL A 187 -6.68 9.71 -13.31
N VAL A 188 -6.84 10.87 -12.67
CA VAL A 188 -6.00 12.05 -12.91
C VAL A 188 -5.04 12.24 -11.75
N GLU A 189 -3.74 12.16 -12.00
CA GLU A 189 -2.70 12.28 -10.97
C GLU A 189 -2.48 13.75 -10.60
N LYS A 190 -2.75 14.10 -9.34
CA LYS A 190 -2.55 15.43 -8.75
C LYS A 190 -3.06 16.58 -9.63
N PRO A 191 -4.36 16.60 -9.97
CA PRO A 191 -4.92 17.69 -10.77
C PRO A 191 -4.87 19.01 -10.00
N SER A 192 -4.93 20.12 -10.72
CA SER A 192 -5.25 21.41 -10.09
C SER A 192 -6.68 21.38 -9.54
N ILE A 193 -6.97 22.22 -8.55
CA ILE A 193 -8.32 22.29 -7.95
C ILE A 193 -9.39 22.54 -9.03
N LYS A 194 -9.08 23.41 -10.00
CA LYS A 194 -9.98 23.77 -11.11
C LYS A 194 -10.24 22.59 -12.05
N ASN A 195 -9.25 21.71 -12.25
CA ASN A 195 -9.30 20.61 -13.21
C ASN A 195 -9.60 19.25 -12.59
N ALA A 196 -9.85 19.19 -11.27
CA ALA A 196 -10.17 17.94 -10.59
C ALA A 196 -11.56 17.44 -11.03
N PRO A 197 -11.68 16.21 -11.57
CA PRO A 197 -12.95 15.69 -12.08
C PRO A 197 -13.96 15.37 -10.98
N SER A 198 -13.49 15.22 -9.74
CA SER A 198 -14.32 15.00 -8.54
C SER A 198 -13.52 15.31 -7.27
N ASN A 199 -14.08 15.00 -6.11
CA ASN A 199 -13.37 14.97 -4.83
C ASN A 199 -13.13 13.56 -4.29
N LYS A 200 -13.20 12.55 -5.15
CA LYS A 200 -12.90 11.16 -4.77
C LYS A 200 -11.44 10.83 -5.04
N ALA A 201 -10.68 10.67 -3.96
CA ALA A 201 -9.25 10.41 -4.00
C ALA A 201 -8.92 8.92 -4.08
N VAL A 202 -7.84 8.64 -4.78
CA VAL A 202 -7.19 7.32 -4.79
C VAL A 202 -6.44 7.12 -3.48
N ILE A 203 -6.68 6.00 -2.83
CA ILE A 203 -5.99 5.60 -1.60
C ILE A 203 -5.17 4.35 -1.89
N GLY A 204 -4.04 4.23 -1.24
CA GLY A 204 -3.00 3.23 -1.50
C GLY A 204 -3.40 1.76 -1.29
N ARG A 205 -4.57 1.36 -1.79
CA ARG A 205 -5.03 -0.04 -1.85
C ARG A 205 -5.53 -0.32 -3.26
N TYR A 206 -4.94 -1.35 -3.89
CA TYR A 206 -5.22 -1.68 -5.29
C TYR A 206 -5.32 -3.19 -5.47
N ILE A 207 -6.35 -3.68 -6.15
CA ILE A 207 -6.40 -5.01 -6.74
C ILE A 207 -6.14 -4.84 -8.22
N LEU A 208 -4.98 -5.27 -8.67
CA LEU A 208 -4.47 -5.08 -10.03
C LEU A 208 -4.43 -6.40 -10.80
N PRO A 209 -4.71 -6.38 -12.11
CA PRO A 209 -4.57 -7.55 -12.96
C PRO A 209 -3.09 -7.75 -13.33
N LYS A 210 -2.68 -8.99 -13.56
CA LYS A 210 -1.31 -9.32 -14.00
C LYS A 210 -0.95 -8.68 -15.35
N THR A 211 -1.94 -8.32 -16.16
CA THR A 211 -1.78 -7.58 -17.43
C THR A 211 -1.10 -6.21 -17.25
N ILE A 212 -1.18 -5.61 -16.04
CA ILE A 212 -0.53 -4.34 -15.71
C ILE A 212 0.98 -4.36 -16.02
N PHE A 213 1.64 -5.52 -15.88
CA PHE A 213 3.07 -5.64 -16.17
C PHE A 213 3.43 -5.40 -17.64
N LYS A 214 2.50 -5.68 -18.57
CA LYS A 214 2.69 -5.37 -20.00
C LYS A 214 2.72 -3.85 -20.21
N LYS A 215 1.86 -3.11 -19.51
CA LYS A 215 1.82 -1.65 -19.59
C LYS A 215 3.07 -1.02 -18.99
N LEU A 216 3.43 -1.46 -17.77
CA LEU A 216 4.61 -0.95 -17.08
C LEU A 216 5.92 -1.20 -17.84
N LEU A 217 6.02 -2.27 -18.62
CA LEU A 217 7.23 -2.60 -19.38
C LEU A 217 7.55 -1.56 -20.46
N HIS A 218 6.52 -0.99 -21.09
CA HIS A 218 6.64 -0.05 -22.20
C HIS A 218 6.31 1.40 -21.81
N GLN A 219 6.00 1.65 -20.52
CA GLN A 219 5.64 2.96 -20.02
C GLN A 219 6.86 3.89 -19.99
N LYS A 220 6.72 5.05 -20.61
CA LYS A 220 7.69 6.14 -20.49
C LYS A 220 7.54 6.84 -19.13
N PRO A 221 8.62 7.43 -18.58
CA PRO A 221 8.50 8.26 -17.39
C PRO A 221 7.49 9.40 -17.60
N GLY A 222 6.62 9.58 -16.62
CA GLY A 222 5.61 10.65 -16.58
C GLY A 222 6.07 11.86 -15.76
N LYS A 223 5.14 12.46 -15.03
CA LYS A 223 5.38 13.64 -14.17
C LYS A 223 6.53 13.38 -13.18
N GLY A 224 7.49 14.29 -13.12
CA GLY A 224 8.65 14.16 -12.24
C GLY A 224 9.70 13.12 -12.70
N GLY A 225 9.63 12.62 -13.92
CA GLY A 225 10.55 11.60 -14.44
C GLY A 225 10.32 10.18 -13.84
N GLU A 226 9.17 9.96 -13.20
CA GLU A 226 8.82 8.69 -12.55
C GLU A 226 7.86 7.85 -13.38
N ILE A 227 7.92 6.53 -13.20
CA ILE A 227 6.95 5.57 -13.75
C ILE A 227 5.85 5.40 -12.70
N HIS A 228 4.70 6.05 -12.93
CA HIS A 228 3.56 5.99 -12.03
C HIS A 228 2.68 4.78 -12.32
N ILE A 229 2.22 4.11 -11.27
CA ILE A 229 1.28 2.99 -11.42
C ILE A 229 -0.08 3.47 -11.96
N THR A 230 -0.47 4.71 -11.67
CA THR A 230 -1.72 5.32 -12.13
C THR A 230 -1.78 5.45 -13.65
N ASP A 231 -0.66 5.74 -14.32
CA ASP A 231 -0.60 5.85 -15.77
C ASP A 231 -0.79 4.47 -16.45
N ALA A 232 -0.20 3.42 -15.86
CA ALA A 232 -0.41 2.06 -16.34
C ALA A 232 -1.86 1.59 -16.12
N ILE A 233 -2.48 1.98 -15.00
CA ILE A 233 -3.91 1.73 -14.73
C ILE A 233 -4.76 2.46 -15.77
N GLN A 234 -4.47 3.73 -16.05
CA GLN A 234 -5.19 4.50 -17.06
C GLN A 234 -5.08 3.85 -18.46
N SER A 235 -3.91 3.33 -18.82
CA SER A 235 -3.74 2.60 -20.07
C SER A 235 -4.61 1.36 -20.17
N LEU A 236 -4.81 0.62 -19.04
CA LEU A 236 -5.71 -0.52 -19.01
C LEU A 236 -7.19 -0.10 -19.09
N ILE A 237 -7.57 0.99 -18.45
CA ILE A 237 -8.95 1.55 -18.53
C ILE A 237 -9.26 1.94 -19.97
N ASN A 238 -8.32 2.57 -20.68
CA ASN A 238 -8.45 2.96 -22.08
C ASN A 238 -8.62 1.74 -23.03
N GLU A 239 -8.13 0.57 -22.59
CA GLU A 239 -8.34 -0.72 -23.29
C GLU A 239 -9.58 -1.48 -22.78
N ASN A 240 -10.52 -0.78 -22.18
CA ASN A 240 -11.79 -1.32 -21.65
C ASN A 240 -11.66 -2.32 -20.49
N GLU A 241 -10.51 -2.39 -19.79
CA GLU A 241 -10.40 -3.11 -18.53
C GLU A 241 -11.24 -2.41 -17.46
N LYS A 242 -12.09 -3.17 -16.76
CA LYS A 242 -12.99 -2.61 -15.75
C LYS A 242 -12.26 -2.40 -14.42
N PHE A 243 -12.30 -1.16 -13.94
CA PHE A 243 -11.82 -0.77 -12.62
C PHE A 243 -12.95 -0.18 -11.78
N ILE A 244 -13.05 -0.61 -10.52
CA ILE A 244 -14.05 -0.13 -9.56
C ILE A 244 -13.34 0.68 -8.46
N ALA A 245 -13.81 1.89 -8.22
CA ALA A 245 -13.50 2.67 -7.03
C ALA A 245 -14.36 2.18 -5.88
N HIS A 246 -13.74 1.59 -4.84
CA HIS A 246 -14.38 1.10 -3.63
C HIS A 246 -14.26 2.14 -2.52
N ASN A 247 -15.37 2.79 -2.17
CA ASN A 247 -15.41 3.73 -1.05
C ASN A 247 -15.46 2.93 0.26
N PHE A 248 -14.32 2.86 0.96
CA PHE A 248 -14.20 2.08 2.18
C PHE A 248 -14.84 2.79 3.38
N ALA A 249 -15.25 2.03 4.36
CA ALA A 249 -15.52 2.50 5.71
C ALA A 249 -14.24 2.49 6.54
N GLY A 250 -14.22 3.12 7.69
CA GLY A 250 -13.04 3.18 8.55
C GLY A 250 -12.34 4.53 8.51
N LYS A 251 -11.35 4.68 9.38
CA LYS A 251 -10.62 5.94 9.56
C LYS A 251 -9.30 5.88 8.78
N TYR A 252 -9.15 6.77 7.80
CA TYR A 252 -7.91 6.94 7.05
C TYR A 252 -6.91 7.79 7.84
N LEU A 253 -5.65 7.36 7.87
CA LEU A 253 -4.53 8.05 8.49
C LEU A 253 -3.34 8.07 7.53
N ASP A 254 -2.88 9.30 7.18
CA ASP A 254 -1.69 9.54 6.36
C ASP A 254 -0.44 9.53 7.24
N CYS A 255 0.36 8.48 7.16
CA CYS A 255 1.65 8.40 7.88
C CYS A 255 2.85 8.81 7.02
N GLY A 256 2.62 9.31 5.81
CA GLY A 256 3.66 9.69 4.86
C GLY A 256 4.19 11.11 5.00
N THR A 257 3.62 11.93 5.89
CA THR A 257 4.05 13.30 6.20
C THR A 257 4.29 13.46 7.70
N MET A 258 5.13 14.41 8.13
CA MET A 258 5.43 14.62 9.55
C MET A 258 4.15 14.94 10.36
N SER A 259 3.34 15.86 9.89
CA SER A 259 2.08 16.23 10.55
C SER A 259 1.09 15.06 10.58
N GLY A 260 0.99 14.31 9.49
CA GLY A 260 0.16 13.11 9.40
C GLY A 260 0.64 12.00 10.32
N PHE A 261 1.95 11.78 10.41
CA PHE A 261 2.57 10.80 11.31
C PHE A 261 2.26 11.10 12.78
N ILE A 262 2.44 12.38 13.22
CA ILE A 262 2.10 12.82 14.58
C ILE A 262 0.61 12.61 14.85
N LYS A 263 -0.26 13.07 13.94
CA LYS A 263 -1.71 12.92 14.07
C LYS A 263 -2.11 11.45 14.16
N SER A 264 -1.49 10.58 13.37
CA SER A 264 -1.78 9.13 13.37
C SER A 264 -1.43 8.47 14.70
N ASN A 265 -0.31 8.86 15.34
CA ASN A 265 0.05 8.38 16.69
C ASN A 265 -1.02 8.78 17.71
N ILE A 266 -1.46 10.05 17.72
CA ILE A 266 -2.48 10.54 18.65
C ILE A 266 -3.81 9.80 18.43
N GLU A 267 -4.21 9.64 17.18
CA GLU A 267 -5.50 9.03 16.85
C GLU A 267 -5.54 7.53 17.16
N ILE A 268 -4.44 6.81 16.91
CA ILE A 268 -4.36 5.37 17.24
C ILE A 268 -4.26 5.16 18.76
N GLY A 269 -3.57 6.05 19.47
CA GLY A 269 -3.51 6.00 20.93
C GLY A 269 -4.85 6.17 21.65
N LYS A 270 -5.88 6.70 20.95
CA LYS A 270 -7.26 6.86 21.45
C LYS A 270 -8.18 5.70 21.07
N LEU A 271 -7.73 4.72 20.26
CA LEU A 271 -8.54 3.60 19.77
C LEU A 271 -8.54 2.42 20.70
#